data_9d36052101a37f7c47e4466a88cc6d15
#
_entry.id   9d36052101a37f7c47e4466a88cc6d15
#
_cell.length_a   1.000
_cell.length_b   1.000
_cell.length_c   1.000
_cell.angle_alpha   90.00
_cell.angle_beta   90.00
_cell.angle_gamma   90.00
#
_symmetry.space_group_name_H-M   'P 1'
#
loop_
_entity.id
_entity.type
_entity.pdbx_description
1 polymer ?
#
loop_
_entity_poly.entity_id
_entity_poly.type
_entity_poly.pdbx_seq_one_letter_code
_entity_poly.pdbx_strand_id
1 'polypeptide(L)'
;MARIVGKMLVDISNMKTPNTIYHNATVTRKRRNQLNGHKSVVIWFTGLSGSGKSTLAHSVEEELHNLGCRTFVLDGDNVRHGLSSNLTFSGNDRKENIRRIGEAAKLMM
;
A
#
# COMPACT_ATOMS: atom_id res chain seq x y z
N MET A 1 9.24 -1.57 -4.12
CA MET A 1 8.05 -1.07 -4.79
C MET A 1 7.26 -0.17 -3.85
N ALA A 2 7.77 0.93 -3.53
CA ALA A 2 7.05 1.86 -2.72
C ALA A 2 6.97 3.17 -3.45
N ARG A 3 5.90 3.72 -3.75
CA ARG A 3 5.74 4.95 -4.47
C ARG A 3 4.83 5.87 -3.71
N ILE A 4 5.09 7.13 -3.78
CA ILE A 4 4.10 8.09 -3.34
C ILE A 4 2.91 8.00 -4.31
N VAL A 5 1.82 7.41 -3.87
CA VAL A 5 0.61 7.19 -4.67
C VAL A 5 -0.41 8.30 -4.39
N GLY A 6 0.03 9.54 -4.21
CA GLY A 6 -0.87 10.64 -3.90
C GLY A 6 -2.01 10.84 -4.91
N LYS A 7 -1.72 10.79 -6.20
CA LYS A 7 -2.74 10.96 -7.25
C LYS A 7 -3.65 9.74 -7.44
N MET A 8 -3.13 8.54 -7.28
CA MET A 8 -3.90 7.31 -7.52
C MET A 8 -4.86 6.97 -6.40
N LEU A 9 -4.54 7.36 -5.16
CA LEU A 9 -5.44 7.20 -4.00
C LEU A 9 -6.64 8.15 -4.06
N VAL A 10 -6.52 9.29 -4.72
CA VAL A 10 -7.62 10.25 -4.90
C VAL A 10 -8.66 9.71 -5.88
N ASP A 11 -8.24 9.05 -6.96
CA ASP A 11 -9.16 8.52 -7.98
C ASP A 11 -9.98 7.32 -7.48
N ILE A 12 -9.42 6.52 -6.59
CA ILE A 12 -10.09 5.36 -5.97
C ILE A 12 -11.17 5.81 -4.97
N SER A 13 -11.00 6.94 -4.30
CA SER A 13 -11.97 7.46 -3.33
C SER A 13 -13.31 7.90 -3.96
N ASN A 14 -13.36 8.07 -5.28
CA ASN A 14 -14.55 8.46 -6.04
C ASN A 14 -15.31 7.29 -6.66
N MET A 15 -14.88 6.05 -6.50
CA MET A 15 -15.61 4.87 -6.98
C MET A 15 -16.77 4.56 -6.04
N LYS A 16 -17.96 5.07 -6.41
CA LYS A 16 -19.23 4.75 -5.71
C LYS A 16 -19.75 3.41 -6.22
N THR A 17 -19.86 2.43 -5.35
CA THR A 17 -20.65 1.23 -5.62
C THR A 17 -22.13 1.53 -5.34
N PRO A 18 -23.05 1.17 -6.26
CA PRO A 18 -24.47 1.31 -5.99
C PRO A 18 -24.88 0.46 -4.78
N ASN A 19 -25.82 0.94 -3.97
CA ASN A 19 -26.39 0.28 -2.78
C ASN A 19 -25.46 0.16 -1.56
N THR A 20 -24.35 0.89 -1.51
CA THR A 20 -23.50 0.97 -0.31
C THR A 20 -23.43 2.39 0.24
N ILE A 21 -23.41 2.51 1.58
CA ILE A 21 -23.26 3.78 2.28
C ILE A 21 -21.85 3.85 2.84
N TYR A 22 -21.13 4.94 2.53
CA TYR A 22 -19.83 5.18 3.13
C TYR A 22 -19.99 5.68 4.57
N HIS A 23 -19.41 4.99 5.52
CA HIS A 23 -19.37 5.39 6.92
C HIS A 23 -18.01 6.01 7.27
N ASN A 24 -18.04 7.21 7.83
CA ASN A 24 -16.85 7.86 8.31
C ASN A 24 -16.30 7.17 9.58
N ALA A 25 -15.04 6.80 9.56
CA ALA A 25 -14.39 6.19 10.71
C ALA A 25 -14.17 7.22 11.83
N THR A 26 -14.49 6.85 13.08
CA THR A 26 -14.18 7.66 14.26
C THR A 26 -12.69 7.62 14.63
N VAL A 27 -12.01 6.51 14.31
CA VAL A 27 -10.55 6.39 14.43
C VAL A 27 -9.91 6.93 13.16
N THR A 28 -9.45 8.16 13.23
CA THR A 28 -8.84 8.87 12.10
C THR A 28 -7.34 8.55 11.97
N ARG A 29 -6.77 8.84 10.81
CA ARG A 29 -5.32 8.78 10.59
C ARG A 29 -4.54 9.59 11.65
N LYS A 30 -5.03 10.77 12.02
CA LYS A 30 -4.42 11.59 13.06
C LYS A 30 -4.34 10.85 14.39
N ARG A 31 -5.44 10.20 14.81
CA ARG A 31 -5.47 9.41 16.05
C ARG A 31 -4.53 8.20 15.99
N ARG A 32 -4.44 7.53 14.83
CA ARG A 32 -3.49 6.43 14.62
C ARG A 32 -2.04 6.90 14.70
N ASN A 33 -1.71 8.03 14.07
CA ASN A 33 -0.38 8.63 14.15
C ASN A 33 0.01 9.00 15.58
N GLN A 34 -0.92 9.55 16.36
CA GLN A 34 -0.70 9.86 17.77
C GLN A 34 -0.41 8.59 18.58
N LEU A 35 -1.19 7.53 18.39
CA LEU A 35 -1.00 6.26 19.07
C LEU A 35 0.33 5.59 18.69
N ASN A 36 0.72 5.66 17.42
CA ASN A 36 1.95 5.05 16.91
C ASN A 36 3.20 5.88 17.24
N GLY A 37 3.07 7.16 17.58
CA GLY A 37 4.19 8.05 17.82
C GLY A 37 4.94 8.48 16.54
N HIS A 38 4.41 8.17 15.37
CA HIS A 38 4.97 8.56 14.06
C HIS A 38 3.88 8.80 13.03
N LYS A 39 4.22 9.51 11.96
CA LYS A 39 3.31 9.73 10.82
C LYS A 39 3.22 8.49 9.95
N SER A 40 2.03 8.20 9.44
CA SER A 40 1.82 7.18 8.42
C SER A 40 2.23 7.72 7.05
N VAL A 41 3.07 6.98 6.34
CA VAL A 41 3.53 7.29 4.99
C VAL A 41 3.55 6.04 4.14
N VAL A 42 3.41 6.20 2.84
CA VAL A 42 3.66 5.13 1.86
C VAL A 42 4.94 5.48 1.11
N ILE A 43 5.92 4.58 1.16
CA ILE A 43 7.15 4.67 0.39
C ILE A 43 7.05 3.67 -0.76
N TRP A 44 7.26 4.11 -1.99
CA TRP A 44 7.18 3.24 -3.15
C TRP A 44 8.53 3.13 -3.87
N PHE A 45 9.05 1.91 -3.95
CA PHE A 45 10.27 1.61 -4.71
C PHE A 45 9.91 1.20 -6.13
N THR A 46 10.50 1.84 -7.12
CA THR A 46 10.32 1.50 -8.53
C THR A 46 11.65 1.08 -9.16
N GLY A 47 11.58 0.27 -10.19
CA GLY A 47 12.74 -0.18 -10.94
C GLY A 47 12.43 -1.47 -11.70
N LEU A 48 13.36 -1.89 -12.54
CA LEU A 48 13.26 -3.13 -13.29
C LEU A 48 13.30 -4.36 -12.36
N SER A 49 12.76 -5.47 -12.83
CA SER A 49 12.91 -6.77 -12.16
C SER A 49 14.40 -7.08 -11.93
N GLY A 50 14.73 -7.57 -10.76
CA GLY A 50 16.13 -7.87 -10.38
C GLY A 50 16.98 -6.65 -10.04
N SER A 51 16.42 -5.44 -9.94
CA SER A 51 17.15 -4.21 -9.60
C SER A 51 17.44 -4.03 -8.10
N GLY A 52 17.02 -4.98 -7.25
CA GLY A 52 17.22 -4.92 -5.79
C GLY A 52 16.13 -4.19 -5.01
N LYS A 53 14.98 -3.90 -5.59
CA LYS A 53 13.86 -3.20 -4.93
C LYS A 53 13.38 -3.88 -3.65
N SER A 54 13.13 -5.18 -3.73
CA SER A 54 12.62 -5.94 -2.59
C SER A 54 13.66 -6.01 -1.47
N THR A 55 14.92 -6.23 -1.82
CA THR A 55 16.03 -6.22 -0.86
C THR A 55 16.14 -4.88 -0.15
N LEU A 56 16.08 -3.77 -0.90
CA LEU A 56 16.12 -2.44 -0.32
C LEU A 56 14.88 -2.15 0.55
N ALA A 57 13.69 -2.54 0.09
CA ALA A 57 12.46 -2.34 0.84
C ALA A 57 12.49 -3.05 2.20
N HIS A 58 12.95 -4.30 2.25
CA HIS A 58 13.09 -5.05 3.50
C HIS A 58 14.19 -4.51 4.40
N SER A 59 15.30 -4.01 3.84
CA SER A 59 16.33 -3.33 4.63
C SER A 59 15.81 -2.04 5.28
N VAL A 60 15.04 -1.24 4.54
CA VAL A 60 14.39 -0.04 5.06
C VAL A 60 13.35 -0.40 6.12
N GLU A 61 12.58 -1.46 5.90
CA GLU A 61 11.61 -1.96 6.89
C GLU A 61 12.29 -2.32 8.21
N GLU A 62 13.40 -3.05 8.16
CA GLU A 62 14.18 -3.44 9.34
C GLU A 62 14.67 -2.21 10.13
N GLU A 63 15.24 -1.23 9.45
CA GLU A 63 15.70 0.01 10.09
C GLU A 63 14.54 0.79 10.74
N LEU A 64 13.43 0.93 10.04
CA LEU A 64 12.24 1.60 10.59
C LEU A 64 11.64 0.83 11.77
N HIS A 65 11.64 -0.50 11.71
CA HIS A 65 11.19 -1.36 12.81
C HIS A 65 12.06 -1.14 14.05
N ASN A 66 13.38 -1.10 13.88
CA ASN A 66 14.32 -0.83 14.96
C ASN A 66 14.14 0.56 15.59
N LEU A 67 13.62 1.52 14.84
CA LEU A 67 13.21 2.84 15.32
C LEU A 67 11.82 2.86 16.00
N GLY A 68 11.16 1.70 16.12
CA GLY A 68 9.85 1.58 16.73
C GLY A 68 8.68 1.92 15.80
N CYS A 69 8.94 2.06 14.50
CA CYS A 69 7.87 2.29 13.51
C CYS A 69 7.13 1.00 13.17
N ARG A 70 5.82 1.12 12.98
CA ARG A 70 4.98 0.01 12.47
C ARG A 70 5.06 0.00 10.96
N THR A 71 5.51 -1.09 10.38
CA THR A 71 5.84 -1.20 8.96
C THR A 71 5.24 -2.45 8.32
N PHE A 72 4.94 -2.35 7.03
CA PHE A 72 4.55 -3.47 6.18
C PHE A 72 5.15 -3.28 4.80
N VAL A 73 5.78 -4.32 4.26
CA VAL A 73 6.22 -4.36 2.87
C VAL A 73 5.18 -5.07 2.02
N LEU A 74 4.63 -4.35 1.04
CA LEU A 74 3.75 -4.90 0.01
C LEU A 74 4.59 -5.16 -1.25
N ASP A 75 5.30 -6.28 -1.26
CA ASP A 75 6.07 -6.72 -2.43
C ASP A 75 5.14 -7.18 -3.55
N GLY A 76 5.38 -6.71 -4.78
CA GLY A 76 4.50 -6.96 -5.91
C GLY A 76 4.36 -8.45 -6.27
N ASP A 77 5.40 -9.24 -6.08
CA ASP A 77 5.35 -10.67 -6.32
C ASP A 77 4.66 -11.40 -5.16
N ASN A 78 4.94 -11.01 -3.93
CA ASN A 78 4.33 -11.61 -2.75
C ASN A 78 2.80 -11.40 -2.70
N VAL A 79 2.30 -10.21 -3.06
CA VAL A 79 0.85 -9.96 -3.08
C VAL A 79 0.13 -10.81 -4.14
N ARG A 80 0.84 -11.29 -5.17
CA ARG A 80 0.28 -12.22 -6.17
C ARG A 80 0.09 -13.64 -5.65
N HIS A 81 0.66 -14.00 -4.52
CA HIS A 81 0.40 -15.27 -3.84
C HIS A 81 -0.83 -15.23 -2.93
N GLY A 82 -1.42 -14.05 -2.69
CA GLY A 82 -2.59 -13.87 -1.84
C GLY A 82 -3.59 -12.89 -2.45
N LEU A 83 -3.47 -11.62 -2.12
CA LEU A 83 -4.40 -10.55 -2.50
C LEU A 83 -4.72 -10.51 -4.00
N SER A 84 -3.76 -10.80 -4.85
CA SER A 84 -3.87 -10.77 -6.31
C SER A 84 -3.59 -12.11 -6.97
N SER A 85 -3.84 -13.22 -6.26
CA SER A 85 -3.56 -14.59 -6.75
C SER A 85 -4.35 -14.99 -8.00
N ASN A 86 -5.49 -14.34 -8.26
CA ASN A 86 -6.33 -14.57 -9.43
C ASN A 86 -5.95 -13.70 -10.64
N LEU A 87 -4.95 -12.84 -10.53
CA LEU A 87 -4.54 -11.94 -11.62
C LEU A 87 -3.41 -12.53 -12.46
N THR A 88 -3.45 -12.23 -13.76
CA THR A 88 -2.41 -12.55 -14.73
C THR A 88 -1.43 -11.38 -14.90
N PHE A 89 -0.50 -11.49 -15.84
CA PHE A 89 0.42 -10.40 -16.20
C PHE A 89 -0.06 -9.55 -17.39
N SER A 90 -1.34 -9.66 -17.78
CA SER A 90 -1.94 -8.77 -18.77
C SER A 90 -1.90 -7.31 -18.31
N GLY A 91 -1.98 -6.37 -19.26
CA GLY A 91 -1.96 -4.95 -18.93
C GLY A 91 -3.08 -4.54 -17.97
N ASN A 92 -4.28 -5.09 -18.15
CA ASN A 92 -5.43 -4.83 -17.29
C ASN A 92 -5.22 -5.42 -15.88
N ASP A 93 -4.72 -6.65 -15.78
CA ASP A 93 -4.49 -7.31 -14.51
C ASP A 93 -3.33 -6.65 -13.73
N ARG A 94 -2.32 -6.13 -14.43
CA ARG A 94 -1.26 -5.33 -13.80
C ARG A 94 -1.81 -4.04 -13.18
N LYS A 95 -2.72 -3.35 -13.86
CA LYS A 95 -3.41 -2.18 -13.33
C LYS A 95 -4.26 -2.53 -12.11
N GLU A 96 -5.01 -3.63 -12.19
CA GLU A 96 -5.83 -4.11 -11.08
C GLU A 96 -4.97 -4.53 -9.87
N ASN A 97 -3.82 -5.17 -10.08
CA ASN A 97 -2.89 -5.49 -9.00
C ASN A 97 -2.43 -4.23 -8.27
N ILE A 98 -2.04 -3.20 -9.01
CA ILE A 98 -1.62 -1.91 -8.44
C ILE A 98 -2.77 -1.24 -7.70
N ARG A 99 -3.98 -1.28 -8.23
CA ARG A 99 -5.18 -0.76 -7.57
C ARG A 99 -5.41 -1.44 -6.22
N ARG A 100 -5.36 -2.78 -6.18
CA ARG A 100 -5.54 -3.54 -4.93
C ARG A 100 -4.47 -3.23 -3.89
N ILE A 101 -3.22 -3.14 -4.30
CA ILE A 101 -2.11 -2.74 -3.42
C ILE A 101 -2.34 -1.34 -2.86
N GLY A 102 -2.80 -0.40 -3.70
CA GLY A 102 -3.12 0.96 -3.27
C GLY A 102 -4.25 1.01 -2.23
N GLU A 103 -5.32 0.22 -2.41
CA GLU A 103 -6.40 0.12 -1.43
C GLU A 103 -5.92 -0.50 -0.11
N ALA A 104 -5.11 -1.55 -0.16
CA ALA A 104 -4.53 -2.17 1.03
C ALA A 104 -3.63 -1.17 1.79
N ALA A 105 -2.76 -0.45 1.09
CA ALA A 105 -1.90 0.57 1.68
C ALA A 105 -2.72 1.70 2.34
N LYS A 106 -3.83 2.11 1.71
CA LYS A 106 -4.74 3.11 2.27
C LYS A 106 -5.38 2.67 3.59
N LEU A 107 -5.73 1.39 3.71
CA LEU A 107 -6.27 0.86 4.96
C LEU A 107 -5.24 0.82 6.10
N MET A 108 -3.96 0.69 5.76
CA MET A 108 -2.86 0.62 6.74
C MET A 108 -2.42 2.00 7.25
N MET A 109 -2.85 3.08 6.61
CA MET A 109 -2.56 4.46 7.00
C MET A 109 -3.60 5.01 7.98
#